data_7cba1b45e781c747172c1076a730d666
#
_entry.id   7cba1b45e781c747172c1076a730d666
#
_cell.length_a   1.000
_cell.length_b   1.000
_cell.length_c   1.000
_cell.angle_alpha   90.00
_cell.angle_beta   90.00
_cell.angle_gamma   90.00
#
_symmetry.space_group_name_H-M   'P 1'
#
loop_
_entity.id
_entity.type
_entity.pdbx_description
1 polymer ?
#
loop_
_entity_poly.entity_id
_entity_poly.type
_entity_poly.pdbx_seq_one_letter_code
_entity_poly.pdbx_strand_id
1 'polypeptide(L)'
;MLPMLRDNCDTVTLTKPTKLKKYDVVFFYHKPTNSYVLHRIIKVNNDGTYNICGDNRMVCEVNVPKEDVFAVVTAFTKDNVTHKITDLNYKIYSRKCVAKKKLRWKYYSFKEKLYPYYRKIKRKTVQFTRKKIKLH
;
A
#
# COMPACT_ATOMS: atom_id res chain seq x y z
N MET A 1 6.50 -6.49 5.36
CA MET A 1 6.22 -6.01 3.98
C MET A 1 5.88 -7.16 3.02
N LEU A 2 4.90 -7.98 3.37
CA LEU A 2 4.49 -9.14 2.54
C LEU A 2 4.04 -8.70 1.13
N PRO A 3 4.30 -9.50 0.08
CA PRO A 3 5.01 -10.78 0.12
C PRO A 3 6.54 -10.67 -0.01
N MET A 4 7.07 -9.44 -0.17
CA MET A 4 8.51 -9.22 -0.38
C MET A 4 9.32 -9.64 0.84
N LEU A 5 8.92 -9.18 2.03
CA LEU A 5 9.62 -9.42 3.30
C LEU A 5 8.68 -10.02 4.32
N ARG A 6 9.13 -11.08 5.00
CA ARG A 6 8.47 -11.70 6.15
C ARG A 6 9.03 -11.10 7.44
N ASP A 7 8.15 -10.90 8.39
CA ASP A 7 8.54 -10.42 9.69
C ASP A 7 9.35 -11.47 10.46
N ASN A 8 10.36 -11.05 11.18
CA ASN A 8 11.28 -11.89 11.98
C ASN A 8 12.01 -13.02 11.21
N CYS A 9 11.93 -13.05 9.86
CA CYS A 9 12.55 -14.07 9.04
C CYS A 9 13.54 -13.52 8.03
N ASP A 10 13.19 -12.40 7.41
CA ASP A 10 13.98 -11.84 6.31
C ASP A 10 14.73 -10.58 6.78
N THR A 11 15.90 -10.32 6.21
CA THR A 11 16.72 -9.16 6.56
C THR A 11 16.78 -8.16 5.42
N VAL A 12 17.05 -6.89 5.73
CA VAL A 12 17.18 -5.82 4.74
C VAL A 12 18.51 -5.08 4.93
N THR A 13 19.14 -4.71 3.83
CA THR A 13 20.28 -3.80 3.81
C THR A 13 19.78 -2.39 3.58
N LEU A 14 20.06 -1.51 4.53
CA LEU A 14 19.65 -0.11 4.51
C LEU A 14 20.85 0.78 4.24
N THR A 15 20.67 1.83 3.45
CA THR A 15 21.67 2.88 3.23
C THR A 15 21.05 4.25 3.42
N LYS A 16 21.89 5.27 3.69
CA LYS A 16 21.44 6.65 3.78
C LYS A 16 20.79 7.09 2.46
N PRO A 17 19.61 7.73 2.49
CA PRO A 17 18.93 8.14 1.27
C PRO A 17 19.68 9.32 0.62
N THR A 18 19.98 9.23 -0.66
CA THR A 18 20.54 10.32 -1.47
C THR A 18 19.44 10.94 -2.34
N LYS A 19 19.05 10.26 -3.41
CA LYS A 19 17.96 10.68 -4.31
C LYS A 19 16.90 9.59 -4.36
N LEU A 20 15.80 9.82 -3.65
CA LEU A 20 14.68 8.88 -3.61
C LEU A 20 13.80 9.01 -4.84
N LYS A 21 13.28 7.89 -5.32
CA LYS A 21 12.42 7.80 -6.49
C LYS A 21 11.26 6.84 -6.26
N LYS A 22 10.29 6.93 -7.13
CA LYS A 22 9.17 5.97 -7.16
C LYS A 22 9.70 4.54 -7.28
N TYR A 23 9.08 3.64 -6.54
CA TYR A 23 9.40 2.22 -6.35
C TYR A 23 10.46 1.93 -5.29
N ASP A 24 11.22 2.89 -4.79
CA ASP A 24 12.14 2.68 -3.68
C ASP A 24 11.37 2.24 -2.43
N VAL A 25 11.95 1.34 -1.66
CA VAL A 25 11.45 0.96 -0.33
C VAL A 25 12.26 1.72 0.69
N VAL A 26 11.55 2.45 1.54
CA VAL A 26 12.16 3.36 2.53
C VAL A 26 11.79 2.99 3.94
N PHE A 27 12.72 3.24 4.85
CA PHE A 27 12.53 3.17 6.28
C PHE A 27 12.27 4.58 6.79
N PHE A 28 11.09 4.81 7.35
CA PHE A 28 10.63 6.14 7.73
C PHE A 28 9.85 6.12 9.04
N TYR A 29 9.76 7.28 9.67
CA TYR A 29 8.99 7.46 10.89
C TYR A 29 7.52 7.76 10.57
N HIS A 30 6.65 6.92 11.05
CA HIS A 30 5.20 7.04 10.90
C HIS A 30 4.60 7.73 12.12
N LYS A 31 4.42 9.04 12.06
CA LYS A 31 3.91 9.87 13.16
C LYS A 31 2.61 9.37 13.79
N PRO A 32 1.59 8.95 13.01
CA PRO A 32 0.31 8.51 13.59
C PRO A 32 0.43 7.30 14.53
N THR A 33 1.38 6.41 14.30
CA THR A 33 1.60 5.21 15.14
C THR A 33 2.83 5.31 16.02
N ASN A 34 3.55 6.43 15.97
CA ASN A 34 4.80 6.67 16.70
C ASN A 34 5.80 5.51 16.51
N SER A 35 5.97 5.06 15.26
CA SER A 35 6.78 3.89 14.95
C SER A 35 7.56 4.03 13.64
N TYR A 36 8.65 3.28 13.54
CA TYR A 36 9.39 3.17 12.29
C TYR A 36 8.80 2.09 11.40
N VAL A 37 8.62 2.40 10.13
CA VAL A 37 7.94 1.53 9.17
C VAL A 37 8.74 1.42 7.88
N LEU A 38 8.68 0.23 7.27
CA LEU A 38 9.30 -0.05 5.99
C LEU A 38 8.21 -0.15 4.92
N HIS A 39 8.12 0.84 4.01
CA HIS A 39 7.10 0.89 2.95
C HIS A 39 7.69 1.39 1.64
N ARG A 40 6.92 1.28 0.56
CA ARG A 40 7.34 1.62 -0.81
C ARG A 40 6.83 2.99 -1.23
N ILE A 41 7.70 3.81 -1.84
CA ILE A 41 7.30 5.05 -2.50
C ILE A 41 6.47 4.73 -3.74
N ILE A 42 5.21 5.15 -3.74
CA ILE A 42 4.28 4.97 -4.86
C ILE A 42 4.18 6.23 -5.73
N LYS A 43 4.49 7.39 -5.16
CA LYS A 43 4.54 8.68 -5.86
C LYS A 43 5.53 9.61 -5.17
N VAL A 44 6.27 10.37 -5.95
CA VAL A 44 7.01 11.56 -5.52
C VAL A 44 6.16 12.76 -5.91
N ASN A 45 5.87 13.63 -4.97
CA ASN A 45 5.05 14.83 -5.19
C ASN A 45 5.93 15.99 -5.68
N ASN A 46 5.32 17.01 -6.28
CA ASN A 46 6.03 18.18 -6.81
C ASN A 46 6.67 19.05 -5.71
N ASP A 47 6.12 19.00 -4.50
CA ASP A 47 6.62 19.68 -3.30
C ASP A 47 7.77 18.92 -2.60
N GLY A 48 8.24 17.82 -3.19
CA GLY A 48 9.32 17.00 -2.63
C GLY A 48 8.88 15.99 -1.57
N THR A 49 7.60 15.94 -1.21
CA THR A 49 7.05 14.92 -0.30
C THR A 49 6.78 13.59 -1.02
N TYR A 50 6.54 12.54 -0.26
CA TYR A 50 6.34 11.19 -0.78
C TYR A 50 4.97 10.63 -0.39
N ASN A 51 4.31 9.93 -1.33
CA ASN A 51 3.22 9.03 -0.99
C ASN A 51 3.80 7.62 -0.88
N ILE A 52 3.67 7.03 0.30
CA ILE A 52 4.32 5.78 0.68
C ILE A 52 3.26 4.75 1.05
N CYS A 53 3.48 3.48 0.71
CA CYS A 53 2.50 2.43 0.99
C CYS A 53 3.16 1.05 1.14
N GLY A 54 2.75 0.29 2.13
CA GLY A 54 3.16 -1.12 2.26
C GLY A 54 2.62 -1.97 1.11
N ASP A 55 3.40 -2.94 0.61
CA ASP A 55 3.04 -3.71 -0.58
C ASP A 55 1.69 -4.44 -0.47
N ASN A 56 1.31 -4.86 0.74
CA ASN A 56 0.03 -5.52 1.01
C ASN A 56 -1.01 -4.61 1.70
N ARG A 57 -0.68 -3.35 2.01
CA ARG A 57 -1.62 -2.42 2.65
C ARG A 57 -2.51 -1.72 1.62
N MET A 58 -3.72 -1.36 2.06
CA MET A 58 -4.68 -0.57 1.26
C MET A 58 -4.57 0.92 1.55
N VAL A 59 -4.31 1.26 2.81
CA VAL A 59 -4.12 2.64 3.24
C VAL A 59 -2.68 3.03 3.00
N CYS A 60 -2.48 4.19 2.40
CA CYS A 60 -1.17 4.75 2.10
C CYS A 60 -0.98 6.04 2.89
N GLU A 61 0.23 6.25 3.33
CA GLU A 61 0.68 7.50 3.93
C GLU A 61 0.93 8.51 2.81
N VAL A 62 0.29 9.67 2.91
CA VAL A 62 0.40 10.75 1.92
C VAL A 62 1.19 11.92 2.47
N ASN A 63 1.90 12.63 1.58
CA ASN A 63 2.66 13.83 1.90
C ASN A 63 3.69 13.61 3.04
N VAL A 64 4.34 12.44 3.04
CA VAL A 64 5.43 12.15 4.00
C VAL A 64 6.62 13.04 3.64
N PRO A 65 7.11 13.89 4.55
CA PRO A 65 8.22 14.76 4.29
C PRO A 65 9.53 13.98 4.19
N LYS A 66 10.51 14.56 3.48
CA LYS A 66 11.82 13.94 3.26
C LYS A 66 12.56 13.69 4.58
N GLU A 67 12.38 14.55 5.53
CA GLU A 67 13.03 14.55 6.85
C GLU A 67 12.61 13.34 7.70
N ASP A 68 11.41 12.81 7.46
CA ASP A 68 10.90 11.62 8.13
C ASP A 68 11.46 10.31 7.52
N VAL A 69 12.24 10.38 6.42
CA VAL A 69 12.82 9.20 5.75
C VAL A 69 14.29 9.05 6.13
N PHE A 70 14.61 7.99 6.85
CA PHE A 70 15.96 7.76 7.42
C PHE A 70 16.85 6.89 6.54
N ALA A 71 16.27 5.93 5.83
CA ALA A 71 17.05 5.01 5.01
C ALA A 71 16.27 4.48 3.80
N VAL A 72 17.01 3.96 2.82
CA VAL A 72 16.48 3.27 1.64
C VAL A 72 17.03 1.85 1.59
N VAL A 73 16.19 0.91 1.20
CA VAL A 73 16.58 -0.49 1.00
C VAL A 73 17.38 -0.61 -0.29
N THR A 74 18.55 -1.24 -0.22
CA THR A 74 19.42 -1.55 -1.37
C THR A 74 19.47 -3.03 -1.69
N ALA A 75 19.27 -3.89 -0.70
CA ALA A 75 19.17 -5.32 -0.86
C ALA A 75 18.30 -5.93 0.24
N PHE A 76 17.84 -7.14 0.05
CA PHE A 76 17.18 -7.94 1.09
C PHE A 76 17.53 -9.41 0.94
N THR A 77 17.59 -10.14 2.07
CA THR A 77 17.85 -11.57 2.08
C THR A 77 16.58 -12.30 2.49
N LYS A 78 16.16 -13.22 1.64
CA LYS A 78 15.00 -14.09 1.82
C LYS A 78 15.40 -15.53 1.52
N ASP A 79 15.05 -16.45 2.42
CA ASP A 79 15.40 -17.88 2.29
C ASP A 79 16.91 -18.10 2.01
N ASN A 80 17.76 -17.35 2.72
CA ASN A 80 19.23 -17.32 2.54
C ASN A 80 19.73 -16.84 1.17
N VAL A 81 18.84 -16.28 0.32
CA VAL A 81 19.21 -15.71 -0.97
C VAL A 81 19.13 -14.18 -0.90
N THR A 82 20.21 -13.51 -1.24
CA THR A 82 20.27 -12.03 -1.30
C THR A 82 19.83 -11.51 -2.65
N HIS A 83 18.82 -10.65 -2.64
CA HIS A 83 18.27 -9.96 -3.80
C HIS A 83 18.62 -8.47 -3.75
N LYS A 84 19.15 -7.95 -4.85
CA LYS A 84 19.44 -6.50 -4.97
C LYS A 84 18.24 -5.78 -5.60
N ILE A 85 18.01 -4.53 -5.20
CA ILE A 85 16.96 -3.69 -5.81
C ILE A 85 17.23 -3.38 -7.29
N THR A 86 18.47 -3.57 -7.75
CA THR A 86 18.88 -3.42 -9.16
C THR A 86 18.44 -4.58 -10.04
N ASP A 87 18.10 -5.72 -9.46
CA ASP A 87 17.73 -6.93 -10.17
C ASP A 87 16.48 -6.74 -11.01
N LEU A 88 16.46 -7.31 -12.21
CA LEU A 88 15.34 -7.17 -13.13
C LEU A 88 14.03 -7.72 -12.53
N ASN A 89 14.11 -8.89 -11.90
CA ASN A 89 12.96 -9.52 -11.25
C ASN A 89 12.36 -8.62 -10.14
N TYR A 90 13.22 -7.98 -9.35
CA TYR A 90 12.77 -7.03 -8.34
C TYR A 90 12.12 -5.79 -8.96
N LYS A 91 12.68 -5.24 -10.04
CA LYS A 91 12.10 -4.09 -10.76
C LYS A 91 10.71 -4.41 -11.31
N ILE A 92 10.55 -5.60 -11.93
CA ILE A 92 9.24 -6.08 -12.41
C ILE A 92 8.26 -6.23 -11.26
N TYR A 93 8.67 -6.88 -10.17
CA TYR A 93 7.86 -7.03 -8.96
C TYR A 93 7.39 -5.67 -8.41
N SER A 94 8.29 -4.71 -8.25
CA SER A 94 8.00 -3.37 -7.74
C SER A 94 6.96 -2.63 -8.58
N ARG A 95 7.08 -2.72 -9.92
CA ARG A 95 6.11 -2.13 -10.86
C ARG A 95 4.74 -2.80 -10.74
N LYS A 96 4.71 -4.15 -10.65
CA LYS A 96 3.46 -4.91 -10.45
C LYS A 96 2.76 -4.53 -9.15
N CYS A 97 3.50 -4.37 -8.05
CA CYS A 97 2.95 -3.93 -6.76
C CYS A 97 2.27 -2.57 -6.86
N VAL A 98 2.93 -1.58 -7.47
CA VAL A 98 2.35 -0.24 -7.61
C VAL A 98 1.19 -0.22 -8.60
N ALA A 99 1.24 -0.96 -9.71
CA ALA A 99 0.15 -1.09 -10.67
C ALA A 99 -1.09 -1.74 -10.03
N LYS A 100 -0.90 -2.83 -9.27
CA LYS A 100 -1.98 -3.51 -8.54
C LYS A 100 -2.66 -2.58 -7.54
N LYS A 101 -1.91 -1.69 -6.87
CA LYS A 101 -2.49 -0.68 -5.96
C LYS A 101 -3.39 0.31 -6.69
N LYS A 102 -2.97 0.82 -7.84
CA LYS A 102 -3.80 1.72 -8.65
C LYS A 102 -5.14 1.08 -9.06
N LEU A 103 -5.09 -0.20 -9.48
CA LEU A 103 -6.30 -0.96 -9.83
C LEU A 103 -7.21 -1.18 -8.62
N ARG A 104 -6.64 -1.58 -7.48
CA ARG A 104 -7.41 -1.76 -6.24
C ARG A 104 -8.04 -0.45 -5.79
N TRP A 105 -7.34 0.67 -5.87
CA TRP A 105 -7.87 2.00 -5.54
C TRP A 105 -9.06 2.39 -6.42
N LYS A 106 -8.94 2.19 -7.75
CA LYS A 106 -10.06 2.40 -8.68
C LYS A 106 -11.27 1.53 -8.32
N TYR A 107 -11.03 0.25 -8.02
CA TYR A 107 -12.09 -0.68 -7.63
C TYR A 107 -12.82 -0.23 -6.35
N TYR A 108 -12.08 0.14 -5.29
CA TYR A 108 -12.69 0.57 -4.04
C TYR A 108 -13.40 1.92 -4.18
N SER A 109 -12.83 2.87 -4.90
CA SER A 109 -13.50 4.15 -5.20
C SER A 109 -14.80 3.95 -5.98
N PHE A 110 -14.83 3.02 -6.92
CA PHE A 110 -16.03 2.65 -7.64
C PHE A 110 -17.06 1.95 -6.74
N LYS A 111 -16.60 1.02 -5.90
CA LYS A 111 -17.45 0.33 -4.92
C LYS A 111 -18.10 1.30 -3.93
N GLU A 112 -17.34 2.26 -3.41
CA GLU A 112 -17.87 3.29 -2.50
C GLU A 112 -18.95 4.15 -3.17
N LYS A 113 -18.76 4.52 -4.44
CA LYS A 113 -19.79 5.24 -5.22
C LYS A 113 -21.06 4.43 -5.43
N LEU A 114 -20.95 3.11 -5.59
CA LEU A 114 -22.11 2.22 -5.77
C LEU A 114 -22.79 1.80 -4.47
N TYR A 115 -22.09 1.88 -3.34
CA TYR A 115 -22.59 1.41 -2.06
C TYR A 115 -23.92 2.07 -1.61
N PRO A 116 -24.16 3.39 -1.81
CA PRO A 116 -25.46 4.01 -1.49
C PRO A 116 -26.60 3.42 -2.31
N TYR A 117 -26.38 3.12 -3.60
CA TYR A 117 -27.38 2.51 -4.47
C TYR A 117 -27.72 1.09 -4.04
N TYR A 118 -26.70 0.27 -3.75
CA TYR A 118 -26.86 -1.08 -3.21
C TYR A 118 -27.65 -1.08 -1.90
N ARG A 119 -27.33 -0.17 -0.98
CA ARG A 119 -28.04 -0.01 0.30
C ARG A 119 -29.50 0.39 0.10
N LYS A 120 -29.81 1.25 -0.87
CA LYS A 120 -31.17 1.67 -1.21
C LYS A 120 -32.00 0.51 -1.77
N ILE A 121 -31.41 -0.29 -2.68
CA ILE A 121 -32.05 -1.48 -3.25
C ILE A 121 -32.32 -2.52 -2.14
N LYS A 122 -31.33 -2.85 -1.33
CA LYS A 122 -31.46 -3.81 -0.23
C LYS A 122 -32.57 -3.41 0.75
N ARG A 123 -32.70 -2.12 1.09
CA ARG A 123 -33.78 -1.62 1.95
C ARG A 123 -35.15 -1.83 1.33
N LYS A 124 -35.31 -1.54 0.03
CA LYS A 124 -36.59 -1.74 -0.70
C LYS A 124 -36.97 -3.22 -0.74
N THR A 125 -36.03 -4.11 -1.01
CA THR A 125 -36.27 -5.56 -1.06
C THR A 125 -36.71 -6.09 0.31
N VAL A 126 -36.03 -5.69 1.39
CA VAL A 126 -36.42 -6.11 2.75
C VAL A 126 -37.80 -5.58 3.14
N GLN A 127 -38.14 -4.34 2.77
CA GLN A 127 -39.48 -3.78 3.03
C GLN A 127 -40.58 -4.51 2.25
N PHE A 128 -40.29 -4.88 0.99
CA PHE A 128 -41.23 -5.62 0.16
C PHE A 128 -41.49 -7.03 0.72
N THR A 129 -40.45 -7.72 1.17
CA THR A 129 -40.57 -9.05 1.79
C THR A 129 -41.34 -9.00 3.10
N ARG A 130 -41.10 -7.98 3.93
CA ARG A 130 -41.85 -7.79 5.20
C ARG A 130 -43.31 -7.46 4.99
N LYS A 131 -43.67 -6.72 3.92
CA LYS A 131 -45.08 -6.48 3.55
C LYS A 131 -45.79 -7.75 3.11
N LYS A 132 -45.11 -8.62 2.35
CA LYS A 132 -45.69 -9.90 1.91
C LYS A 132 -45.97 -10.88 3.07
N ILE A 133 -45.09 -10.90 4.07
CA ILE A 133 -45.25 -11.78 5.27
C ILE A 133 -46.37 -11.30 6.20
N LYS A 134 -46.73 -9.99 6.20
CA LYS A 134 -47.83 -9.45 7.02
C LYS A 134 -49.21 -9.60 6.41
N LEU A 135 -49.33 -10.14 5.17
CA LEU A 135 -50.57 -10.33 4.43
C LEU A 135 -51.03 -11.80 4.45
N HIS A 136 -50.41 -12.65 5.22
CA HIS A 136 -50.80 -14.01 5.58
C HIS A 136 -50.83 -14.15 7.13
#